data_90595a5e63a596086886782d17dc9b3f
#
_entry.id   90595a5e63a596086886782d17dc9b3f
#
_cell.length_a   1.000
_cell.length_b   1.000
_cell.length_c   1.000
_cell.angle_alpha   90.00
_cell.angle_beta   90.00
_cell.angle_gamma   90.00
#
_symmetry.space_group_name_H-M   'P 1'
#
loop_
_entity.id
_entity.type
_entity.pdbx_description
1 polymer ?
#
loop_
_entity_poly.entity_id
_entity_poly.type
_entity_poly.pdbx_seq_one_letter_code
_entity_poly.pdbx_strand_id
1 'polypeptide(L)'
;VQTCALPIFKELSDKIKVEDEKVKKVQEELRYRLLRIPNVPNEKVPQGETDADNIEERKWGEPRKFDFDFKAHWDIGTDLGILDFERAAKITGSRFTLYKDKGARLERSLYNFFLDTNTGVNGYTEFIPPFMANANSFLGTGQLPKFEEDMFKVDNGYYLIPTAEVPLTNIHANEILPYDALPLNYTAYTPCFRSEAGSAGRDTRGLVRQHQFNKVEMVKIVAPETSYDELEKLTANAEYLLQKLNIPY
;
A
#
# COMPACT_ATOMS: atom_id res chain seq x y z
N VAL A 1 -59.15 4.17 -29.39
CA VAL A 1 -58.31 4.93 -28.44
C VAL A 1 -57.07 4.12 -28.00
N GLN A 2 -57.12 2.77 -27.96
CA GLN A 2 -56.00 1.90 -27.54
C GLN A 2 -54.87 1.75 -28.58
N THR A 3 -55.11 1.95 -29.86
CA THR A 3 -54.15 1.74 -30.95
C THR A 3 -53.13 2.84 -31.15
N CYS A 4 -53.37 4.06 -30.67
CA CYS A 4 -52.44 5.18 -30.78
C CYS A 4 -51.43 5.28 -29.61
N ALA A 5 -51.72 4.68 -28.49
CA ALA A 5 -50.85 4.74 -27.30
C ALA A 5 -49.58 3.89 -27.45
N LEU A 6 -49.68 2.70 -28.05
CA LEU A 6 -48.56 1.76 -28.21
C LEU A 6 -47.35 2.32 -29.00
N PRO A 7 -47.53 3.02 -30.13
CA PRO A 7 -46.44 3.64 -30.88
C PRO A 7 -45.74 4.75 -30.07
N ILE A 8 -46.51 5.58 -29.33
CA ILE A 8 -45.99 6.65 -28.51
C ILE A 8 -45.18 6.10 -27.35
N PHE A 9 -45.65 5.05 -26.68
CA PHE A 9 -44.88 4.39 -25.62
C PHE A 9 -43.58 3.78 -26.14
N LYS A 10 -43.60 3.19 -27.35
CA LYS A 10 -42.40 2.64 -27.97
C LYS A 10 -41.40 3.74 -28.29
N GLU A 11 -41.82 4.82 -28.92
CA GLU A 11 -40.97 5.97 -29.24
C GLU A 11 -40.36 6.60 -27.99
N LEU A 12 -41.19 6.75 -26.94
CA LEU A 12 -40.72 7.28 -25.66
C LEU A 12 -39.68 6.33 -25.00
N SER A 13 -39.95 5.02 -25.02
CA SER A 13 -39.02 4.01 -24.50
C SER A 13 -37.69 4.01 -25.24
N ASP A 14 -37.71 4.17 -26.56
CA ASP A 14 -36.50 4.22 -27.38
C ASP A 14 -35.70 5.52 -27.11
N LYS A 15 -36.38 6.67 -26.92
CA LYS A 15 -35.75 7.92 -26.50
C LYS A 15 -35.11 7.80 -25.10
N ILE A 16 -35.82 7.20 -24.14
CA ILE A 16 -35.29 6.96 -22.79
C ILE A 16 -34.01 6.13 -22.86
N LYS A 17 -33.99 5.04 -23.62
CA LYS A 17 -32.76 4.23 -23.77
C LYS A 17 -31.58 5.02 -24.32
N VAL A 18 -31.83 5.88 -25.33
CA VAL A 18 -30.76 6.72 -25.90
C VAL A 18 -30.21 7.72 -24.86
N GLU A 19 -31.10 8.33 -24.07
CA GLU A 19 -30.68 9.25 -23.02
C GLU A 19 -29.98 8.52 -21.87
N ASP A 20 -30.45 7.34 -21.47
CA ASP A 20 -29.81 6.49 -20.47
C ASP A 20 -28.37 6.11 -20.87
N GLU A 21 -28.13 5.79 -22.13
CA GLU A 21 -26.79 5.53 -22.64
C GLU A 21 -25.89 6.77 -22.60
N LYS A 22 -26.44 7.97 -22.88
CA LYS A 22 -25.69 9.22 -22.74
C LYS A 22 -25.37 9.51 -21.29
N VAL A 23 -26.33 9.37 -20.38
CA VAL A 23 -26.14 9.54 -18.95
C VAL A 23 -25.05 8.60 -18.44
N LYS A 24 -25.10 7.32 -18.83
CA LYS A 24 -24.10 6.33 -18.46
C LYS A 24 -22.70 6.74 -18.88
N LYS A 25 -22.51 7.18 -20.13
CA LYS A 25 -21.21 7.65 -20.63
C LYS A 25 -20.69 8.87 -19.87
N VAL A 26 -21.57 9.84 -19.58
CA VAL A 26 -21.21 11.02 -18.81
C VAL A 26 -20.82 10.66 -17.38
N GLN A 27 -21.57 9.74 -16.75
CA GLN A 27 -21.26 9.26 -15.40
C GLN A 27 -19.91 8.51 -15.35
N GLU A 28 -19.62 7.67 -16.34
CA GLU A 28 -18.34 6.97 -16.46
C GLU A 28 -17.18 7.95 -16.60
N GLU A 29 -17.30 8.96 -17.47
CA GLU A 29 -16.29 9.99 -17.65
C GLU A 29 -16.11 10.85 -16.39
N LEU A 30 -17.21 11.26 -15.75
CA LEU A 30 -17.18 12.02 -14.51
C LEU A 30 -16.45 11.21 -13.41
N ARG A 31 -16.83 9.94 -13.23
CA ARG A 31 -16.18 9.06 -12.26
C ARG A 31 -14.69 8.92 -12.54
N TYR A 32 -14.30 8.72 -13.79
CA TYR A 32 -12.90 8.60 -14.19
C TYR A 32 -12.10 9.87 -13.84
N ARG A 33 -12.68 11.06 -14.05
CA ARG A 33 -12.03 12.33 -13.68
C ARG A 33 -11.92 12.51 -12.18
N LEU A 34 -13.02 12.24 -11.45
CA LEU A 34 -13.05 12.38 -9.98
C LEU A 34 -12.01 11.48 -9.29
N LEU A 35 -11.83 10.25 -9.76
CA LEU A 35 -10.83 9.32 -9.23
C LEU A 35 -9.36 9.77 -9.44
N ARG A 36 -9.13 10.79 -10.26
CA ARG A 36 -7.80 11.33 -10.55
C ARG A 36 -7.50 12.67 -9.89
N ILE A 37 -8.48 13.26 -9.24
CA ILE A 37 -8.30 14.52 -8.51
C ILE A 37 -7.52 14.21 -7.23
N PRO A 38 -6.39 14.89 -6.99
CA PRO A 38 -5.63 14.74 -5.74
C PRO A 38 -6.49 15.14 -4.54
N ASN A 39 -6.24 14.52 -3.39
CA ASN A 39 -6.85 14.95 -2.14
C ASN A 39 -6.33 16.32 -1.72
N VAL A 40 -7.14 17.05 -0.95
CA VAL A 40 -6.74 18.33 -0.36
C VAL A 40 -5.73 18.05 0.77
N PRO A 41 -4.51 18.61 0.70
CA PRO A 41 -3.53 18.44 1.77
C PRO A 41 -3.97 19.14 3.05
N ASN A 42 -3.47 18.65 4.19
CA ASN A 42 -3.66 19.33 5.46
C ASN A 42 -2.94 20.71 5.45
N GLU A 43 -3.47 21.68 6.17
CA GLU A 43 -2.90 23.06 6.25
C GLU A 43 -1.45 23.10 6.73
N LYS A 44 -1.01 22.10 7.50
CA LYS A 44 0.37 21.97 7.99
C LYS A 44 1.35 21.45 6.94
N VAL A 45 0.88 20.92 5.82
CA VAL A 45 1.75 20.42 4.75
C VAL A 45 2.44 21.61 4.09
N PRO A 46 3.78 21.67 4.08
CA PRO A 46 4.50 22.76 3.42
C PRO A 46 4.28 22.72 1.91
N GLN A 47 4.28 23.90 1.28
CA GLN A 47 4.35 23.97 -0.17
C GLN A 47 5.79 23.75 -0.62
N GLY A 48 5.98 22.90 -1.63
CA GLY A 48 7.30 22.59 -2.18
C GLY A 48 7.19 22.00 -3.57
N GLU A 49 8.25 22.04 -4.33
CA GLU A 49 8.34 21.51 -5.70
C GLU A 49 9.13 20.19 -5.74
N THR A 50 9.99 19.96 -4.75
CA THR A 50 10.88 18.80 -4.68
C THR A 50 10.94 18.23 -3.26
N ASP A 51 11.56 17.07 -3.11
CA ASP A 51 11.84 16.43 -1.81
C ASP A 51 12.81 17.25 -0.94
N ALA A 52 13.57 18.17 -1.50
CA ALA A 52 14.41 19.10 -0.75
C ALA A 52 13.61 20.14 0.05
N ASP A 53 12.35 20.33 -0.27
CA ASP A 53 11.43 21.24 0.42
C ASP A 53 10.74 20.58 1.62
N ASN A 54 10.97 19.28 1.84
CA ASN A 54 10.41 18.55 2.97
C ASN A 54 10.98 19.04 4.29
N ILE A 55 10.11 19.15 5.29
CA ILE A 55 10.48 19.55 6.65
C ILE A 55 10.68 18.28 7.49
N GLU A 56 11.83 18.21 8.21
CA GLU A 56 12.05 17.15 9.19
C GLU A 56 11.15 17.37 10.41
N GLU A 57 10.16 16.51 10.60
CA GLU A 57 9.21 16.61 11.71
C GLU A 57 9.82 16.12 13.02
N ARG A 58 10.54 15.02 12.98
CA ARG A 58 11.20 14.44 14.16
C ARG A 58 12.30 13.47 13.77
N LYS A 59 13.21 13.23 14.71
CA LYS A 59 14.25 12.21 14.61
C LYS A 59 14.52 11.59 15.97
N TRP A 60 15.09 10.41 15.97
CA TRP A 60 15.51 9.69 17.16
C TRP A 60 16.83 8.97 16.93
N GLY A 61 17.68 8.98 17.96
CA GLY A 61 18.99 8.34 17.94
C GLY A 61 20.01 9.10 17.09
N GLU A 62 21.22 8.58 17.06
CA GLU A 62 22.32 9.11 16.26
C GLU A 62 22.85 8.00 15.34
N PRO A 63 22.97 8.24 14.02
CA PRO A 63 23.58 7.28 13.12
C PRO A 63 25.01 6.94 13.56
N ARG A 64 25.32 5.65 13.57
CA ARG A 64 26.66 5.20 13.92
C ARG A 64 27.70 5.78 12.98
N LYS A 65 28.75 6.39 13.52
CA LYS A 65 29.94 6.78 12.76
C LYS A 65 30.91 5.61 12.74
N PHE A 66 31.43 5.30 11.56
CA PHE A 66 32.42 4.26 11.37
C PHE A 66 33.80 4.91 11.21
N ASP A 67 34.82 4.29 11.79
CA ASP A 67 36.23 4.65 11.67
C ASP A 67 36.98 3.82 10.62
N PHE A 68 36.21 3.07 9.81
CA PHE A 68 36.69 2.23 8.73
C PHE A 68 35.80 2.38 7.50
N ASP A 69 36.29 1.98 6.34
CA ASP A 69 35.53 1.92 5.10
C ASP A 69 34.50 0.81 5.17
N PHE A 70 33.21 1.17 5.23
CA PHE A 70 32.13 0.21 5.30
C PHE A 70 31.64 -0.22 3.91
N LYS A 71 31.28 -1.48 3.80
CA LYS A 71 30.69 -2.06 2.58
C LYS A 71 29.18 -1.78 2.52
N ALA A 72 28.66 -1.75 1.31
CA ALA A 72 27.21 -1.70 1.09
C ALA A 72 26.55 -3.03 1.54
N HIS A 73 25.25 -2.96 1.91
CA HIS A 73 24.52 -4.11 2.44
C HIS A 73 24.45 -5.29 1.46
N TRP A 74 24.42 -5.04 0.14
CA TRP A 74 24.45 -6.10 -0.88
C TRP A 74 25.79 -6.82 -0.94
N ASP A 75 26.89 -6.13 -0.75
CA ASP A 75 28.22 -6.76 -0.72
C ASP A 75 28.37 -7.58 0.58
N ILE A 76 27.99 -7.02 1.74
CA ILE A 76 27.99 -7.73 3.01
C ILE A 76 27.14 -8.99 2.96
N GLY A 77 25.91 -8.87 2.46
CA GLY A 77 24.98 -9.99 2.39
C GLY A 77 25.44 -11.10 1.45
N THR A 78 26.08 -10.74 0.35
CA THR A 78 26.67 -11.69 -0.62
C THR A 78 27.92 -12.37 -0.04
N ASP A 79 28.83 -11.60 0.55
CA ASP A 79 30.06 -12.12 1.19
C ASP A 79 29.76 -13.10 2.34
N LEU A 80 28.71 -12.82 3.12
CA LEU A 80 28.21 -13.69 4.18
C LEU A 80 27.41 -14.89 3.66
N GLY A 81 27.09 -14.93 2.38
CA GLY A 81 26.27 -15.98 1.76
C GLY A 81 24.82 -16.00 2.22
N ILE A 82 24.29 -14.88 2.74
CA ILE A 82 22.91 -14.75 3.24
C ILE A 82 21.95 -14.10 2.24
N LEU A 83 22.48 -13.46 1.20
CA LEU A 83 21.75 -12.90 0.06
C LEU A 83 22.32 -13.50 -1.24
N ASP A 84 21.43 -13.87 -2.19
CA ASP A 84 21.80 -14.45 -3.47
C ASP A 84 21.01 -13.80 -4.61
N PHE A 85 21.52 -12.69 -5.11
CA PHE A 85 20.87 -11.93 -6.17
C PHE A 85 20.97 -12.60 -7.53
N GLU A 86 22.09 -13.34 -7.80
CA GLU A 86 22.28 -14.04 -9.08
C GLU A 86 21.26 -15.17 -9.26
N ARG A 87 21.07 -15.99 -8.22
CA ARG A 87 20.06 -17.05 -8.27
C ARG A 87 18.65 -16.52 -8.27
N ALA A 88 18.37 -15.42 -7.55
CA ALA A 88 17.09 -14.74 -7.63
C ALA A 88 16.81 -14.27 -9.07
N ALA A 89 17.78 -13.62 -9.71
CA ALA A 89 17.65 -13.16 -11.10
C ALA A 89 17.46 -14.31 -12.09
N LYS A 90 18.10 -15.47 -11.85
CA LYS A 90 17.90 -16.68 -12.66
C LYS A 90 16.47 -17.23 -12.55
N ILE A 91 15.85 -17.11 -11.38
CA ILE A 91 14.50 -17.63 -11.12
C ILE A 91 13.43 -16.70 -11.70
N THR A 92 13.58 -15.39 -11.53
CA THR A 92 12.51 -14.43 -11.80
C THR A 92 12.96 -13.23 -12.64
N GLY A 93 14.18 -12.73 -12.40
CA GLY A 93 14.70 -11.51 -13.04
C GLY A 93 15.41 -10.60 -12.03
N SER A 94 15.78 -9.41 -12.48
CA SER A 94 16.41 -8.39 -11.62
C SER A 94 15.44 -7.87 -10.55
N ARG A 95 15.96 -7.22 -9.51
CA ARG A 95 15.20 -6.65 -8.40
C ARG A 95 14.35 -7.64 -7.60
N PHE A 96 14.72 -8.91 -7.62
CA PHE A 96 14.25 -9.94 -6.70
C PHE A 96 15.41 -10.40 -5.83
N THR A 97 15.12 -10.81 -4.62
CA THR A 97 16.13 -11.25 -3.66
C THR A 97 15.83 -12.66 -3.18
N LEU A 98 16.86 -13.49 -3.15
CA LEU A 98 16.82 -14.80 -2.51
C LEU A 98 17.56 -14.70 -1.18
N TYR A 99 16.81 -14.74 -0.10
CA TYR A 99 17.34 -14.84 1.26
C TYR A 99 17.72 -16.28 1.56
N LYS A 100 18.87 -16.48 2.19
CA LYS A 100 19.40 -17.81 2.46
C LYS A 100 19.88 -17.94 3.90
N ASP A 101 19.67 -19.13 4.51
CA ASP A 101 20.17 -19.49 5.83
C ASP A 101 19.87 -18.41 6.90
N LYS A 102 20.90 -17.80 7.48
CA LYS A 102 20.77 -16.78 8.52
C LYS A 102 20.05 -15.52 8.01
N GLY A 103 20.17 -15.19 6.72
CA GLY A 103 19.42 -14.08 6.11
C GLY A 103 17.92 -14.35 6.10
N ALA A 104 17.49 -15.54 5.70
CA ALA A 104 16.08 -15.94 5.74
C ALA A 104 15.55 -16.02 7.19
N ARG A 105 16.39 -16.46 8.13
CA ARG A 105 16.04 -16.46 9.55
C ARG A 105 15.90 -15.05 10.11
N LEU A 106 16.80 -14.13 9.75
CA LEU A 106 16.75 -12.73 10.19
C LEU A 106 15.47 -12.06 9.70
N GLU A 107 15.17 -12.19 8.41
CA GLU A 107 13.96 -11.67 7.80
C GLU A 107 12.70 -12.16 8.55
N ARG A 108 12.60 -13.47 8.76
CA ARG A 108 11.50 -14.07 9.52
C ARG A 108 11.45 -13.57 10.97
N SER A 109 12.60 -13.39 11.62
CA SER A 109 12.64 -12.89 13.00
C SER A 109 12.15 -11.45 13.09
N LEU A 110 12.44 -10.61 12.09
CA LEU A 110 11.99 -9.21 12.04
C LEU A 110 10.49 -9.10 11.89
N TYR A 111 9.88 -9.79 10.93
CA TYR A 111 8.44 -9.67 10.78
C TYR A 111 7.67 -10.33 11.94
N ASN A 112 8.17 -11.42 12.52
CA ASN A 112 7.58 -11.97 13.74
C ASN A 112 7.67 -10.97 14.91
N PHE A 113 8.83 -10.34 15.12
CA PHE A 113 8.99 -9.32 16.14
C PHE A 113 8.01 -8.15 15.94
N PHE A 114 7.79 -7.71 14.71
CA PHE A 114 6.84 -6.64 14.40
C PHE A 114 5.39 -7.06 14.69
N LEU A 115 4.99 -8.26 14.26
CA LEU A 115 3.65 -8.80 14.52
C LEU A 115 3.41 -9.00 16.03
N ASP A 116 4.34 -9.64 16.73
CA ASP A 116 4.23 -9.90 18.17
C ASP A 116 4.16 -8.60 18.96
N THR A 117 4.92 -7.58 18.54
CA THR A 117 4.87 -6.25 19.17
C THR A 117 3.56 -5.54 18.87
N ASN A 118 3.10 -5.56 17.62
CA ASN A 118 1.86 -4.90 17.25
C ASN A 118 0.66 -5.53 17.96
N THR A 119 0.62 -6.84 18.07
CA THR A 119 -0.49 -7.56 18.74
C THR A 119 -0.39 -7.49 20.27
N GLY A 120 0.79 -7.76 20.82
CA GLY A 120 0.99 -7.88 22.26
C GLY A 120 1.17 -6.57 23.01
N VAL A 121 1.69 -5.53 22.35
CA VAL A 121 1.99 -4.23 22.98
C VAL A 121 1.13 -3.10 22.44
N ASN A 122 1.00 -3.01 21.11
CA ASN A 122 0.33 -1.89 20.46
C ASN A 122 -1.20 -2.09 20.30
N GLY A 123 -1.73 -3.27 20.63
CA GLY A 123 -3.16 -3.56 20.66
C GLY A 123 -3.81 -3.72 19.28
N TYR A 124 -3.07 -4.21 18.30
CA TYR A 124 -3.59 -4.53 16.97
C TYR A 124 -4.13 -5.96 16.90
N THR A 125 -5.17 -6.16 16.10
CA THR A 125 -5.64 -7.48 15.70
C THR A 125 -4.88 -7.91 14.45
N GLU A 126 -4.27 -9.10 14.49
CA GLU A 126 -3.54 -9.66 13.35
C GLU A 126 -4.50 -10.32 12.36
N PHE A 127 -4.24 -10.08 11.07
CA PHE A 127 -4.92 -10.73 9.96
C PHE A 127 -3.92 -11.42 9.02
N ILE A 128 -4.34 -12.48 8.37
CA ILE A 128 -3.64 -13.08 7.23
C ILE A 128 -4.57 -12.92 6.01
N PRO A 129 -4.44 -11.80 5.26
CA PRO A 129 -5.30 -11.51 4.15
C PRO A 129 -4.85 -12.24 2.87
N PRO A 130 -5.71 -12.35 1.85
CA PRO A 130 -5.30 -12.75 0.51
C PRO A 130 -4.22 -11.81 -0.06
N PHE A 131 -3.26 -12.37 -0.83
CA PHE A 131 -2.19 -11.59 -1.49
C PHE A 131 -2.55 -11.14 -2.90
N MET A 132 -3.76 -11.45 -3.34
CA MET A 132 -4.39 -10.93 -4.55
C MET A 132 -5.71 -10.28 -4.18
N ALA A 133 -6.03 -9.16 -4.83
CA ALA A 133 -7.30 -8.48 -4.64
C ALA A 133 -7.91 -8.05 -5.98
N ASN A 134 -9.21 -7.81 -5.99
CA ASN A 134 -9.94 -7.33 -7.16
C ASN A 134 -9.75 -5.82 -7.37
N ALA A 135 -10.05 -5.33 -8.56
CA ALA A 135 -9.89 -3.92 -8.91
C ALA A 135 -10.65 -2.95 -7.98
N ASN A 136 -11.80 -3.34 -7.43
CA ASN A 136 -12.56 -2.47 -6.52
C ASN A 136 -11.81 -2.21 -5.21
N SER A 137 -11.11 -3.20 -4.69
CA SER A 137 -10.26 -3.00 -3.49
C SER A 137 -9.13 -2.01 -3.76
N PHE A 138 -8.52 -2.05 -4.94
CA PHE A 138 -7.48 -1.11 -5.34
C PHE A 138 -8.02 0.30 -5.63
N LEU A 139 -9.26 0.41 -6.09
CA LEU A 139 -9.97 1.70 -6.18
C LEU A 139 -10.24 2.27 -4.79
N GLY A 140 -10.63 1.42 -3.83
CA GLY A 140 -10.93 1.81 -2.45
C GLY A 140 -9.75 2.40 -1.71
N THR A 141 -8.52 1.99 -2.05
CA THR A 141 -7.27 2.49 -1.45
C THR A 141 -6.47 3.43 -2.38
N GLY A 142 -7.04 3.81 -3.54
CA GLY A 142 -6.50 4.86 -4.40
C GLY A 142 -5.33 4.45 -5.31
N GLN A 143 -4.95 3.17 -5.36
CA GLN A 143 -3.94 2.70 -6.32
C GLN A 143 -4.46 2.73 -7.76
N LEU A 144 -5.72 2.39 -7.98
CA LEU A 144 -6.39 2.52 -9.26
C LEU A 144 -7.20 3.81 -9.32
N PRO A 145 -7.35 4.44 -10.49
CA PRO A 145 -6.72 4.08 -11.78
C PRO A 145 -5.32 4.65 -11.99
N LYS A 146 -4.80 5.47 -11.06
CA LYS A 146 -3.62 6.31 -11.25
C LYS A 146 -2.32 5.51 -11.37
N PHE A 147 -2.17 4.46 -10.58
CA PHE A 147 -0.92 3.70 -10.44
C PHE A 147 -1.01 2.29 -11.02
N GLU A 148 -1.86 2.04 -12.02
CA GLU A 148 -2.02 0.71 -12.62
C GLU A 148 -0.71 0.17 -13.20
N GLU A 149 0.15 1.03 -13.75
CA GLU A 149 1.45 0.65 -14.31
C GLU A 149 2.45 0.14 -13.26
N ASP A 150 2.27 0.54 -12.00
CA ASP A 150 3.10 0.11 -10.88
C ASP A 150 2.66 -1.23 -10.26
N MET A 151 1.62 -1.86 -10.80
CA MET A 151 1.06 -3.10 -10.26
C MET A 151 1.27 -4.30 -11.15
N PHE A 152 1.41 -5.48 -10.53
CA PHE A 152 1.37 -6.76 -11.23
C PHE A 152 -0.09 -7.19 -11.41
N LYS A 153 -0.58 -7.11 -12.64
CA LYS A 153 -1.90 -7.56 -13.04
C LYS A 153 -1.87 -9.05 -13.35
N VAL A 154 -2.85 -9.78 -12.86
CA VAL A 154 -3.06 -11.21 -13.10
C VAL A 154 -4.28 -11.38 -14.01
N ASP A 155 -4.36 -12.50 -14.69
CA ASP A 155 -5.54 -12.85 -15.49
C ASP A 155 -6.81 -12.77 -14.63
N ASN A 156 -7.95 -12.57 -15.30
CA ASN A 156 -9.26 -12.40 -14.65
C ASN A 156 -9.45 -11.11 -13.84
N GLY A 157 -8.60 -10.09 -14.02
CA GLY A 157 -8.79 -8.77 -13.41
C GLY A 157 -8.40 -8.67 -11.95
N TYR A 158 -7.61 -9.60 -11.46
CA TYR A 158 -6.95 -9.52 -10.15
C TYR A 158 -5.58 -8.84 -10.27
N TYR A 159 -5.09 -8.36 -9.13
CA TYR A 159 -3.76 -7.78 -8.98
C TYR A 159 -3.06 -8.38 -7.77
N LEU A 160 -1.75 -8.55 -7.83
CA LEU A 160 -0.94 -8.83 -6.64
C LEU A 160 -0.87 -7.56 -5.78
N ILE A 161 -1.02 -7.71 -4.48
CA ILE A 161 -1.06 -6.55 -3.57
C ILE A 161 0.32 -5.88 -3.45
N PRO A 162 0.39 -4.54 -3.55
CA PRO A 162 1.63 -3.77 -3.29
C PRO A 162 1.83 -3.48 -1.79
N THR A 163 0.84 -3.79 -0.97
CA THR A 163 0.74 -3.49 0.46
C THR A 163 -0.47 -4.21 1.06
N ALA A 164 -0.36 -4.65 2.31
CA ALA A 164 -1.50 -5.18 3.05
C ALA A 164 -2.58 -4.13 3.35
N GLU A 165 -2.29 -2.85 3.18
CA GLU A 165 -3.28 -1.77 3.24
C GLU A 165 -4.49 -2.06 2.35
N VAL A 166 -4.26 -2.56 1.12
CA VAL A 166 -5.35 -2.87 0.18
C VAL A 166 -6.37 -3.84 0.77
N PRO A 167 -6.01 -5.06 1.18
CA PRO A 167 -6.99 -5.96 1.77
C PRO A 167 -7.49 -5.50 3.14
N LEU A 168 -6.64 -4.96 4.02
CA LEU A 168 -7.04 -4.59 5.39
C LEU A 168 -8.04 -3.44 5.41
N THR A 169 -7.83 -2.39 4.60
CA THR A 169 -8.74 -1.25 4.52
C THR A 169 -10.10 -1.63 3.94
N ASN A 170 -10.12 -2.63 3.05
CA ASN A 170 -11.35 -3.07 2.39
C ASN A 170 -12.10 -4.19 3.17
N ILE A 171 -11.65 -4.61 4.35
CA ILE A 171 -12.37 -5.60 5.17
C ILE A 171 -13.82 -5.16 5.37
N HIS A 172 -14.03 -3.88 5.67
CA HIS A 172 -15.34 -3.30 5.93
C HIS A 172 -15.89 -2.48 4.76
N ALA A 173 -15.46 -2.75 3.52
CA ALA A 173 -15.98 -2.06 2.36
C ALA A 173 -17.51 -2.23 2.25
N ASN A 174 -18.24 -1.12 2.13
CA ASN A 174 -19.71 -1.06 2.10
C ASN A 174 -20.42 -1.50 3.41
N GLU A 175 -19.72 -1.54 4.53
CA GLU A 175 -20.31 -1.76 5.85
C GLU A 175 -20.49 -0.42 6.59
N ILE A 176 -21.53 -0.35 7.42
CA ILE A 176 -21.74 0.73 8.38
C ILE A 176 -21.33 0.18 9.74
N LEU A 177 -20.23 0.69 10.28
CA LEU A 177 -19.71 0.23 11.56
C LEU A 177 -20.38 0.99 12.72
N PRO A 178 -20.68 0.32 13.85
CA PRO A 178 -21.09 1.00 15.07
C PRO A 178 -19.99 1.94 15.58
N TYR A 179 -20.37 3.13 16.02
CA TYR A 179 -19.41 4.13 16.50
C TYR A 179 -18.60 3.63 17.72
N ASP A 180 -19.24 2.88 18.60
CA ASP A 180 -18.64 2.28 19.80
C ASP A 180 -17.68 1.11 19.52
N ALA A 181 -17.66 0.60 18.28
CA ALA A 181 -16.67 -0.38 17.85
C ALA A 181 -15.30 0.24 17.51
N LEU A 182 -15.24 1.57 17.35
CA LEU A 182 -14.03 2.29 16.95
C LEU A 182 -13.17 2.69 18.18
N PRO A 183 -11.84 2.76 18.05
CA PRO A 183 -11.03 2.44 16.85
C PRO A 183 -10.84 0.95 16.64
N LEU A 184 -10.74 0.53 15.36
CA LEU A 184 -10.30 -0.80 14.96
C LEU A 184 -8.84 -0.74 14.50
N ASN A 185 -7.97 -1.51 15.11
CA ASN A 185 -6.54 -1.52 14.81
C ASN A 185 -6.17 -2.87 14.19
N TYR A 186 -5.67 -2.88 12.97
CA TYR A 186 -5.34 -4.09 12.20
C TYR A 186 -3.88 -4.12 11.81
N THR A 187 -3.27 -5.30 11.89
CA THR A 187 -1.92 -5.55 11.41
C THR A 187 -1.86 -6.83 10.59
N ALA A 188 -1.00 -6.84 9.59
CA ALA A 188 -0.76 -8.05 8.77
C ALA A 188 0.66 -8.06 8.23
N TYR A 189 1.27 -9.24 8.19
CA TYR A 189 2.42 -9.52 7.37
C TYR A 189 1.99 -9.99 5.99
N THR A 190 2.55 -9.39 4.93
CA THR A 190 2.34 -9.87 3.57
C THR A 190 3.61 -9.71 2.72
N PRO A 191 3.85 -10.59 1.74
CA PRO A 191 4.65 -10.23 0.59
C PRO A 191 3.93 -9.10 -0.16
N CYS A 192 4.70 -8.15 -0.68
CA CYS A 192 4.22 -7.00 -1.43
C CYS A 192 4.89 -6.97 -2.80
N PHE A 193 4.14 -6.56 -3.83
CA PHE A 193 4.59 -6.64 -5.22
C PHE A 193 4.44 -5.28 -5.90
N ARG A 194 5.54 -4.74 -6.46
CA ARG A 194 5.57 -3.46 -7.18
C ARG A 194 6.37 -3.59 -8.48
N SER A 195 5.80 -3.16 -9.60
CA SER A 195 6.50 -3.20 -10.90
C SER A 195 7.59 -2.12 -11.02
N GLU A 196 7.58 -1.12 -10.12
CA GLU A 196 8.57 -0.06 -10.07
C GLU A 196 8.74 0.69 -11.41
N ALA A 197 7.66 0.88 -12.16
CA ALA A 197 7.66 1.44 -13.51
C ALA A 197 8.28 2.84 -13.57
N GLY A 198 8.03 3.67 -12.56
CA GLY A 198 8.57 5.04 -12.46
C GLY A 198 9.99 5.16 -11.90
N SER A 199 10.67 4.05 -11.55
CA SER A 199 11.94 4.07 -10.82
C SER A 199 13.19 3.76 -11.68
N ALA A 200 13.12 3.98 -12.99
CA ALA A 200 14.23 3.69 -13.89
C ALA A 200 15.54 4.36 -13.44
N GLY A 201 16.57 3.53 -13.20
CA GLY A 201 17.92 3.99 -12.82
C GLY A 201 18.13 4.32 -11.34
N ARG A 202 17.09 4.27 -10.48
CA ARG A 202 17.24 4.51 -9.03
C ARG A 202 17.37 3.19 -8.28
N ASP A 203 18.28 3.15 -7.28
CA ASP A 203 18.44 2.02 -6.34
C ASP A 203 18.38 0.64 -7.02
N THR A 204 19.15 0.47 -8.10
CA THR A 204 19.12 -0.75 -8.92
C THR A 204 19.81 -1.94 -8.27
N ARG A 205 20.48 -1.74 -7.12
CA ARG A 205 21.23 -2.78 -6.39
C ARG A 205 20.69 -2.90 -4.96
N GLY A 206 20.77 -4.12 -4.43
CA GLY A 206 20.44 -4.40 -3.02
C GLY A 206 18.96 -4.48 -2.73
N LEU A 207 18.59 -4.18 -1.47
CA LEU A 207 17.26 -4.43 -0.91
C LEU A 207 16.33 -3.20 -0.88
N VAL A 208 16.83 -2.02 -1.29
CA VAL A 208 16.06 -0.77 -1.13
C VAL A 208 14.84 -0.73 -2.04
N ARG A 209 14.98 -1.24 -3.27
CA ARG A 209 13.92 -1.16 -4.27
C ARG A 209 13.76 -2.49 -5.01
N GLN A 210 12.74 -3.23 -4.61
CA GLN A 210 12.49 -4.59 -5.07
C GLN A 210 11.10 -4.74 -5.68
N HIS A 211 10.95 -5.65 -6.66
CA HIS A 211 9.65 -6.05 -7.22
C HIS A 211 8.82 -6.87 -6.23
N GLN A 212 9.48 -7.59 -5.33
CA GLN A 212 8.86 -8.32 -4.24
C GLN A 212 9.63 -8.06 -2.95
N PHE A 213 8.93 -7.67 -1.89
CA PHE A 213 9.47 -7.48 -0.55
C PHE A 213 8.43 -7.83 0.50
N ASN A 214 8.85 -7.98 1.74
CA ASN A 214 7.96 -8.27 2.86
C ASN A 214 7.65 -7.00 3.64
N LYS A 215 6.40 -6.87 4.11
CA LYS A 215 5.96 -5.75 4.92
C LYS A 215 4.99 -6.19 6.02
N VAL A 216 5.20 -5.66 7.21
CA VAL A 216 4.19 -5.68 8.27
C VAL A 216 3.46 -4.34 8.24
N GLU A 217 2.19 -4.39 7.96
CA GLU A 217 1.31 -3.22 7.82
C GLU A 217 0.54 -2.96 9.11
N MET A 218 0.25 -1.70 9.37
CA MET A 218 -0.67 -1.26 10.40
C MET A 218 -1.76 -0.36 9.79
N VAL A 219 -3.01 -0.68 10.04
CA VAL A 219 -4.18 0.09 9.58
C VAL A 219 -5.07 0.39 10.78
N LYS A 220 -5.57 1.62 10.86
CA LYS A 220 -6.57 2.01 11.86
C LYS A 220 -7.82 2.52 11.17
N ILE A 221 -8.98 2.01 11.58
CA ILE A 221 -10.31 2.51 11.21
C ILE A 221 -10.83 3.28 12.41
N VAL A 222 -11.05 4.58 12.24
CA VAL A 222 -11.26 5.50 13.35
C VAL A 222 -12.42 6.46 13.09
N ALA A 223 -12.93 7.08 14.12
CA ALA A 223 -13.87 8.19 13.96
C ALA A 223 -13.17 9.40 13.32
N PRO A 224 -13.82 10.12 12.39
CA PRO A 224 -13.18 11.22 11.65
C PRO A 224 -12.57 12.28 12.56
N GLU A 225 -13.23 12.64 13.65
CA GLU A 225 -12.79 13.65 14.60
C GLU A 225 -11.51 13.30 15.37
N THR A 226 -11.17 12.01 15.47
CA THR A 226 -9.96 11.52 16.16
C THR A 226 -8.83 11.10 15.20
N SER A 227 -9.02 11.27 13.90
CA SER A 227 -8.14 10.68 12.88
C SER A 227 -6.68 11.14 12.98
N TYR A 228 -6.44 12.42 13.28
CA TYR A 228 -5.07 12.94 13.43
C TYR A 228 -4.40 12.47 14.72
N ASP A 229 -5.14 12.37 15.84
CA ASP A 229 -4.60 11.83 17.09
C ASP A 229 -4.26 10.33 16.93
N GLU A 230 -5.07 9.61 16.21
CA GLU A 230 -4.81 8.18 15.90
C GLU A 230 -3.67 8.00 14.89
N LEU A 231 -3.46 8.94 13.97
CA LEU A 231 -2.28 8.98 13.09
C LEU A 231 -0.99 9.14 13.91
N GLU A 232 -0.96 10.04 14.90
CA GLU A 232 0.19 10.21 15.79
C GLU A 232 0.47 8.95 16.62
N LYS A 233 -0.57 8.29 17.12
CA LYS A 233 -0.41 7.00 17.82
C LYS A 233 0.12 5.90 16.89
N LEU A 234 -0.35 5.85 15.64
CA LEU A 234 0.15 4.89 14.65
C LEU A 234 1.63 5.14 14.34
N THR A 235 2.01 6.41 14.16
CA THR A 235 3.40 6.80 13.98
C THR A 235 4.27 6.39 15.17
N ALA A 236 3.82 6.67 16.40
CA ALA A 236 4.51 6.26 17.61
C ALA A 236 4.69 4.74 17.74
N ASN A 237 3.71 3.94 17.27
CA ASN A 237 3.85 2.49 17.22
C ASN A 237 4.95 2.04 16.26
N ALA A 238 5.07 2.68 15.08
CA ALA A 238 6.17 2.42 14.14
C ALA A 238 7.53 2.83 14.71
N GLU A 239 7.61 4.01 15.31
CA GLU A 239 8.81 4.52 15.98
C GLU A 239 9.28 3.58 17.11
N TYR A 240 8.33 3.04 17.89
CA TYR A 240 8.63 2.08 18.96
C TYR A 240 9.37 0.84 18.45
N LEU A 241 8.99 0.31 17.28
CA LEU A 241 9.67 -0.83 16.66
C LEU A 241 11.13 -0.50 16.31
N LEU A 242 11.38 0.66 15.71
CA LEU A 242 12.73 1.11 15.38
C LEU A 242 13.57 1.36 16.62
N GLN A 243 12.99 1.98 17.64
CA GLN A 243 13.65 2.21 18.94
C GLN A 243 14.04 0.90 19.64
N LYS A 244 13.15 -0.12 19.60
CA LYS A 244 13.45 -1.44 20.15
C LYS A 244 14.59 -2.15 19.42
N LEU A 245 14.77 -1.88 18.14
CA LEU A 245 15.88 -2.37 17.32
C LEU A 245 17.12 -1.47 17.42
N ASN A 246 17.03 -0.33 18.15
CA ASN A 246 18.07 0.69 18.24
C ASN A 246 18.53 1.21 16.86
N ILE A 247 17.55 1.41 15.97
CA ILE A 247 17.75 1.96 14.62
C ILE A 247 17.37 3.44 14.64
N PRO A 248 18.31 4.36 14.40
CA PRO A 248 18.04 5.80 14.27
C PRO A 248 17.14 6.10 13.07
N TYR A 249 16.30 7.09 13.21
CA TYR A 249 15.41 7.57 12.14
C TYR A 249 15.21 9.09 12.22
#